data_aae2da49d0852f4eda49b64a9e8d3ebe
#
_entry.id   aae2da49d0852f4eda49b64a9e8d3ebe
#
_cell.length_a   1.000
_cell.length_b   1.000
_cell.length_c   1.000
_cell.angle_alpha   90.00
_cell.angle_beta   90.00
_cell.angle_gamma   90.00
#
_symmetry.space_group_name_H-M   'P 1'
#
loop_
_entity.id
_entity.type
_entity.pdbx_description
1 polymer ?
#
loop_
_entity_poly.entity_id
_entity_poly.type
_entity_poly.pdbx_seq_one_letter_code
_entity_poly.pdbx_strand_id
1 'polypeptide(L)' 'LDPAFAPAVGTPVSGGLTSRELIEFVRFIVNNLPVTNMDIVELAPPLDSNDITCWAAMRIIEEVFSAIDRNRPAKAPVE' A
#
# COMPACT_ATOMS: atom_id res chain seq x y z
N LEU A 1 -7.89 1.12 6.17
CA LEU A 1 -7.72 2.58 6.18
C LEU A 1 -9.00 3.27 6.61
N ASP A 2 -8.85 4.37 7.33
CA ASP A 2 -9.98 5.22 7.69
C ASP A 2 -10.57 5.87 6.42
N PRO A 3 -11.92 6.01 6.33
CA PRO A 3 -12.55 6.65 5.18
C PRO A 3 -12.14 8.09 4.93
N ALA A 4 -11.57 8.78 5.92
CA ALA A 4 -10.98 10.09 5.72
C ALA A 4 -9.80 10.06 4.73
N PHE A 5 -9.15 8.92 4.60
CA PHE A 5 -7.99 8.72 3.71
C PHE A 5 -8.33 7.84 2.51
N ALA A 6 -9.31 6.96 2.63
CA ALA A 6 -9.68 6.03 1.58
C ALA A 6 -11.18 5.72 1.63
N PRO A 7 -12.04 6.63 1.15
CA PRO A 7 -13.49 6.45 1.21
C PRO A 7 -14.05 5.50 0.17
N ALA A 8 -13.31 5.23 -0.93
CA ALA A 8 -13.84 4.49 -2.08
C ALA A 8 -13.76 2.98 -1.88
N VAL A 9 -14.48 2.49 -0.89
CA VAL A 9 -14.61 1.06 -0.59
C VAL A 9 -16.08 0.73 -0.34
N GLY A 10 -16.43 -0.56 -0.46
CA GLY A 10 -17.82 -1.00 -0.29
C GLY A 10 -18.35 -0.87 1.13
N THR A 11 -17.48 -1.01 2.13
CA THR A 11 -17.87 -0.96 3.54
C THR A 11 -16.92 -0.07 4.33
N PRO A 12 -17.04 1.26 4.16
CA PRO A 12 -16.17 2.19 4.90
C PRO A 12 -16.54 2.18 6.40
N VAL A 13 -15.51 2.08 7.24
CA VAL A 13 -15.66 2.04 8.69
C VAL A 13 -14.72 3.05 9.32
N SER A 14 -15.26 3.97 10.14
CA SER A 14 -14.44 4.96 10.83
C SER A 14 -13.58 4.33 11.93
N GLY A 15 -12.53 5.04 12.34
CA GLY A 15 -11.59 4.54 13.34
C GLY A 15 -10.47 3.71 12.79
N GLY A 16 -10.23 3.77 11.48
CA GLY A 16 -9.14 3.04 10.81
C GLY A 16 -7.81 3.77 10.84
N LEU A 17 -6.84 3.19 10.16
CA LEU A 17 -5.49 3.74 10.05
C LEU A 17 -5.45 4.95 9.14
N THR A 18 -4.53 5.87 9.42
CA THR A 18 -4.17 6.90 8.44
C THR A 18 -3.36 6.28 7.31
N SER A 19 -3.26 6.98 6.19
CA SER A 19 -2.40 6.51 5.08
C SER A 19 -0.94 6.41 5.51
N ARG A 20 -0.45 7.34 6.35
CA ARG A 20 0.91 7.32 6.86
C ARG A 20 1.17 6.07 7.73
N GLU A 21 0.25 5.78 8.63
CA GLU A 21 0.37 4.60 9.48
C GLU A 21 0.42 3.31 8.65
N LEU A 22 -0.42 3.21 7.63
CA LEU A 22 -0.42 2.03 6.77
C LEU A 22 0.87 1.91 5.96
N ILE A 23 1.37 3.02 5.41
CA ILE A 23 2.62 3.04 4.66
C ILE A 23 3.77 2.53 5.55
N GLU A 24 3.88 3.03 6.76
CA GLU A 24 4.92 2.63 7.70
C GLU A 24 4.78 1.16 8.10
N PHE A 25 3.56 0.71 8.32
CA PHE A 25 3.28 -0.68 8.67
C PHE A 25 3.67 -1.64 7.54
N VAL A 26 3.29 -1.32 6.32
CA VAL A 26 3.63 -2.11 5.14
C VAL A 26 5.15 -2.16 4.93
N ARG A 27 5.82 -1.03 5.09
CA ARG A 27 7.29 -0.96 5.01
C ARG A 27 7.93 -1.88 6.04
N PHE A 28 7.45 -1.84 7.28
CA PHE A 28 7.94 -2.69 8.35
C PHE A 28 7.77 -4.18 8.00
N ILE A 29 6.60 -4.57 7.52
CA ILE A 29 6.30 -5.96 7.16
C ILE A 29 7.22 -6.44 6.04
N VAL A 30 7.34 -5.68 4.96
CA VAL A 30 8.16 -6.08 3.81
C VAL A 30 9.64 -6.14 4.18
N ASN A 31 10.09 -5.25 5.06
CA ASN A 31 11.49 -5.21 5.49
C ASN A 31 11.85 -6.35 6.46
N ASN A 32 10.89 -6.90 7.19
CA ASN A 32 11.16 -7.82 8.28
C ASN A 32 10.60 -9.24 8.09
N LEU A 33 9.72 -9.45 7.11
CA LEU A 33 9.10 -10.73 6.87
C LEU A 33 9.29 -11.15 5.39
N PRO A 34 9.31 -12.46 5.11
CA PRO A 34 9.47 -12.94 3.73
C PRO A 34 8.15 -12.85 2.95
N VAL A 35 7.74 -11.65 2.61
CA VAL A 35 6.51 -11.41 1.85
C VAL A 35 6.70 -11.86 0.42
N THR A 36 5.82 -12.73 -0.06
CA THR A 36 5.87 -13.29 -1.42
C THR A 36 4.71 -12.85 -2.30
N ASN A 37 3.60 -12.44 -1.70
CA ASN A 37 2.39 -12.04 -2.43
C ASN A 37 1.75 -10.85 -1.76
N MET A 38 1.04 -10.05 -2.56
CA MET A 38 0.24 -8.95 -2.07
C MET A 38 -0.98 -8.76 -2.97
N ASP A 39 -2.14 -8.51 -2.35
CA ASP A 39 -3.35 -8.15 -3.06
C ASP A 39 -3.81 -6.77 -2.60
N ILE A 40 -4.32 -5.97 -3.54
CA ILE A 40 -5.06 -4.75 -3.23
C ILE A 40 -6.47 -4.96 -3.74
N VAL A 41 -7.41 -4.96 -2.81
CA VAL A 41 -8.80 -5.32 -3.10
C VAL A 41 -9.75 -4.25 -2.60
N GLU A 42 -11.01 -4.32 -3.08
CA GLU A 42 -12.11 -3.48 -2.66
C GLU A 42 -11.99 -2.00 -3.03
N LEU A 43 -11.04 -1.62 -3.86
CA LEU A 43 -11.00 -0.27 -4.40
C LEU A 43 -12.16 -0.08 -5.38
N ALA A 44 -12.99 0.92 -5.10
CA ALA A 44 -14.19 1.22 -5.91
C ALA A 44 -14.10 2.64 -6.47
N PRO A 45 -13.35 2.85 -7.56
CA PRO A 45 -13.12 4.20 -8.10
C PRO A 45 -14.37 5.06 -8.30
N PRO A 46 -15.52 4.52 -8.72
CA PRO A 46 -16.73 5.35 -8.87
C PRO A 46 -17.22 5.97 -7.56
N LEU A 47 -16.80 5.45 -6.41
CA LEU A 47 -17.15 5.97 -5.08
C LEU A 47 -16.12 6.93 -4.54
N ASP A 48 -15.05 7.19 -5.28
CA ASP A 48 -13.94 7.99 -4.78
C ASP A 48 -14.25 9.48 -4.77
N SER A 49 -13.52 10.20 -3.92
CA SER A 49 -13.62 11.66 -3.81
C SER A 49 -12.29 12.25 -4.28
N ASN A 50 -12.31 12.89 -5.45
CA ASN A 50 -11.10 13.46 -6.06
C ASN A 50 -9.93 12.46 -6.17
N ASP A 51 -10.25 11.19 -6.36
CA ASP A 51 -9.26 10.11 -6.52
C ASP A 51 -8.34 9.89 -5.32
N ILE A 52 -8.72 10.35 -4.13
CA ILE A 52 -7.84 10.22 -2.95
C ILE A 52 -7.56 8.77 -2.59
N THR A 53 -8.55 7.89 -2.75
CA THR A 53 -8.37 6.45 -2.49
C THR A 53 -7.44 5.82 -3.52
N CYS A 54 -7.61 6.18 -4.78
CA CYS A 54 -6.76 5.71 -5.87
C CYS A 54 -5.30 6.14 -5.66
N TRP A 55 -5.07 7.40 -5.24
CA TRP A 55 -3.74 7.90 -4.92
C TRP A 55 -3.13 7.16 -3.73
N ALA A 56 -3.94 6.89 -2.69
CA ALA A 56 -3.48 6.11 -1.54
C ALA A 56 -3.06 4.70 -1.97
N ALA A 57 -3.86 4.03 -2.79
CA ALA A 57 -3.53 2.70 -3.31
C ALA A 57 -2.22 2.71 -4.11
N MET A 58 -2.04 3.69 -5.00
CA MET A 58 -0.80 3.86 -5.75
C MET A 58 0.41 4.03 -4.83
N ARG A 59 0.26 4.86 -3.81
CA ARG A 59 1.37 5.12 -2.87
C ARG A 59 1.76 3.86 -2.10
N ILE A 60 0.79 3.04 -1.73
CA ILE A 60 1.05 1.76 -1.06
C ILE A 60 1.81 0.81 -2.00
N ILE A 61 1.38 0.71 -3.25
CA ILE A 61 2.05 -0.13 -4.25
C ILE A 61 3.50 0.33 -4.44
N GLU A 62 3.73 1.62 -4.59
CA GLU A 62 5.07 2.19 -4.72
C GLU A 62 5.94 1.86 -3.51
N GLU A 63 5.38 1.95 -2.31
CA GLU A 63 6.11 1.64 -1.09
C GLU A 63 6.52 0.17 -1.02
N VAL A 64 5.63 -0.74 -1.42
CA VAL A 64 5.94 -2.17 -1.46
C VAL A 64 7.05 -2.45 -2.46
N PHE A 65 6.97 -1.91 -3.66
CA PHE A 65 8.01 -2.09 -4.67
C PHE A 65 9.35 -1.52 -4.21
N SER A 66 9.33 -0.34 -3.61
CA SER A 66 10.55 0.28 -3.06
C SER A 66 11.17 -0.57 -1.97
N ALA A 67 10.35 -1.12 -1.07
CA ALA A 67 10.83 -1.97 0.02
C ALA A 67 11.41 -3.28 -0.51
N ILE A 68 10.76 -3.89 -1.49
CA ILE A 68 11.26 -5.10 -2.14
C ILE A 68 12.61 -4.82 -2.81
N ASP A 69 12.72 -3.72 -3.53
CA ASP A 69 13.94 -3.34 -4.21
C ASP A 69 15.10 -3.13 -3.23
N ARG A 70 14.85 -2.43 -2.12
CA ARG A 70 15.85 -2.21 -1.07
C ARG A 70 16.35 -3.50 -0.43
N ASN A 71 15.49 -4.50 -0.32
CA ASN A 71 15.82 -5.78 0.32
C ASN A 71 16.27 -6.85 -0.66
N ARG A 72 16.37 -6.52 -1.93
CA ARG A 72 16.82 -7.44 -2.96
C ARG A 72 18.28 -7.81 -2.74
N PRO A 73 18.64 -9.09 -2.90
CA PRO A 73 20.06 -9.47 -2.96
C PRO A 73 20.77 -8.69 -4.06
N ALA A 74 22.02 -8.36 -3.84
CA ALA A 74 22.84 -7.74 -4.87
C ALA A 74 22.82 -8.61 -6.12
N LYS A 75 22.56 -7.99 -7.28
CA LYS A 75 22.61 -8.71 -8.55
C LYS A 75 24.02 -9.17 -8.82
N ALA A 76 24.14 -10.37 -9.37
CA ALA A 76 25.39 -10.78 -9.94
C ALA A 76 25.80 -9.78 -11.02
N PRO A 77 27.12 -9.50 -11.17
CA PRO A 77 27.57 -8.61 -12.22
C PRO A 77 27.07 -9.10 -13.58
N VAL A 78 26.60 -8.17 -14.38
CA VAL A 78 26.24 -8.47 -15.77
C VAL A 78 27.54 -8.55 -16.55
N GLU A 79 27.72 -9.67 -17.21
CA GLU A 79 28.93 -9.90 -18.00
C GLU A 79 28.77 -9.46 -19.43
#